data_8cff8252e5b4918f99509b1fe78923fe
#
_entry.id   8cff8252e5b4918f99509b1fe78923fe
#
_cell.length_a   1.000
_cell.length_b   1.000
_cell.length_c   1.000
_cell.angle_alpha   90.00
_cell.angle_beta   90.00
_cell.angle_gamma   90.00
#
_symmetry.space_group_name_H-M   'P 1'
#
loop_
_entity.id
_entity.type
_entity.pdbx_description
1 polymer ?
#
loop_
_entity_poly.entity_id
_entity_poly.type
_entity_poly.pdbx_seq_one_letter_code
_entity_poly.pdbx_strand_id
1 'polypeptide(L)'
;MQRTEDASLTRERPFEPKRTCLLLIDTQNYVWNPEVAKRVPYFDRQVREVVLPNLRRLIDAFHGARAEVMYTVIENYTRDGRDRSLDYKLSNFFIAKGSWEAKVLDAIAPGDDDIVLPKTSSGVFNSTNIEYLLRNIGIDTLVVTGFLTDQCVDHTVRDAADRGFYPVCLPDACATHSETRHESALKAFAGYCRTMTTAQLLAAIVAATR
;
A
#
# COMPACT_ATOMS: atom_id res chain seq x y z
N MET A 1 -36.72 10.97 -8.25
CA MET A 1 -35.98 11.07 -6.98
C MET A 1 -34.73 11.89 -7.25
N GLN A 2 -34.73 13.22 -6.93
CA GLN A 2 -33.57 14.06 -7.08
C GLN A 2 -32.51 13.58 -6.06
N ARG A 3 -31.33 13.15 -6.52
CA ARG A 3 -30.18 13.00 -5.67
C ARG A 3 -29.79 14.39 -5.16
N THR A 4 -29.94 14.66 -3.90
CA THR A 4 -29.23 15.77 -3.26
C THR A 4 -27.74 15.37 -3.28
N GLU A 5 -26.98 15.95 -4.21
CA GLU A 5 -25.52 15.83 -4.19
C GLU A 5 -25.04 16.53 -2.92
N ASP A 6 -24.50 15.77 -1.98
CA ASP A 6 -23.81 16.33 -0.83
C ASP A 6 -22.50 16.95 -1.33
N ALA A 7 -22.50 18.26 -1.51
CA ALA A 7 -21.35 19.03 -2.01
C ALA A 7 -20.09 18.89 -1.11
N SER A 8 -20.23 18.32 0.09
CA SER A 8 -19.10 18.02 0.99
C SER A 8 -18.36 16.74 0.63
N LEU A 9 -18.98 15.84 -0.15
CA LEU A 9 -18.38 14.57 -0.55
C LEU A 9 -17.52 14.74 -1.79
N THR A 10 -16.20 14.73 -1.61
CA THR A 10 -15.21 14.82 -2.69
C THR A 10 -14.02 13.90 -2.45
N ARG A 11 -13.42 13.39 -3.54
CA ARG A 11 -12.11 12.73 -3.47
C ARG A 11 -10.96 13.73 -3.40
N GLU A 12 -11.21 15.00 -3.76
CA GLU A 12 -10.22 16.09 -3.74
C GLU A 12 -10.08 16.72 -2.35
N ARG A 13 -9.76 15.89 -1.36
CA ARG A 13 -9.57 16.35 0.02
C ARG A 13 -8.16 16.92 0.23
N PRO A 14 -8.01 17.94 1.10
CA PRO A 14 -6.68 18.39 1.51
C PRO A 14 -5.96 17.29 2.29
N PHE A 15 -4.63 17.36 2.34
CA PHE A 15 -3.85 16.50 3.20
C PHE A 15 -4.02 16.94 4.66
N GLU A 16 -4.43 16.00 5.50
CA GLU A 16 -4.59 16.18 6.94
C GLU A 16 -3.73 15.15 7.67
N PRO A 17 -2.58 15.53 8.27
CA PRO A 17 -1.64 14.56 8.87
C PRO A 17 -2.30 13.56 9.82
N LYS A 18 -3.14 14.04 10.73
CA LYS A 18 -3.79 13.22 11.77
C LYS A 18 -4.89 12.28 11.23
N ARG A 19 -5.26 12.41 9.96
CA ARG A 19 -6.33 11.62 9.31
C ARG A 19 -5.84 10.82 8.13
N THR A 20 -4.54 10.91 7.82
CA THR A 20 -3.94 10.27 6.65
C THR A 20 -2.89 9.25 7.07
N CYS A 21 -2.98 8.05 6.52
CA CYS A 21 -1.98 7.00 6.68
C CYS A 21 -1.30 6.69 5.35
N LEU A 22 0.02 6.62 5.33
CA LEU A 22 0.80 6.02 4.26
C LEU A 22 0.82 4.51 4.46
N LEU A 23 0.25 3.76 3.53
CA LEU A 23 0.18 2.31 3.58
C LEU A 23 1.08 1.70 2.52
N LEU A 24 2.16 1.03 2.97
CA LEU A 24 3.12 0.34 2.12
C LEU A 24 2.73 -1.14 2.03
N ILE A 25 2.25 -1.55 0.86
CA ILE A 25 1.76 -2.91 0.62
C ILE A 25 2.90 -3.81 0.16
N ASP A 26 3.22 -4.83 0.96
CA ASP A 26 4.09 -5.95 0.63
C ASP A 26 5.47 -5.55 0.05
N THR A 27 6.02 -4.45 0.53
CA THR A 27 7.35 -3.96 0.15
C THR A 27 8.45 -4.75 0.86
N GLN A 28 8.48 -6.08 0.64
CA GLN A 28 9.26 -7.08 1.36
C GLN A 28 10.19 -7.90 0.46
N ASN A 29 11.15 -8.58 1.08
CA ASN A 29 12.17 -9.37 0.38
C ASN A 29 11.59 -10.50 -0.48
N TYR A 30 10.45 -11.09 -0.11
CA TYR A 30 9.78 -12.09 -0.94
C TYR A 30 9.38 -11.54 -2.30
N VAL A 31 8.85 -10.31 -2.32
CA VAL A 31 8.28 -9.69 -3.54
C VAL A 31 9.38 -9.13 -4.43
N TRP A 32 10.47 -8.60 -3.84
CA TRP A 32 11.59 -8.10 -4.61
C TRP A 32 12.92 -8.50 -3.96
N ASN A 33 13.71 -9.25 -4.69
CA ASN A 33 15.02 -9.76 -4.32
C ASN A 33 15.87 -10.05 -5.58
N PRO A 34 17.16 -10.40 -5.45
CA PRO A 34 18.03 -10.64 -6.61
C PRO A 34 17.53 -11.69 -7.61
N GLU A 35 16.80 -12.72 -7.16
CA GLU A 35 16.26 -13.74 -8.06
C GLU A 35 15.04 -13.24 -8.83
N VAL A 36 14.16 -12.49 -8.18
CA VAL A 36 13.03 -11.81 -8.83
C VAL A 36 13.54 -10.77 -9.82
N ALA A 37 14.57 -9.99 -9.44
CA ALA A 37 15.20 -8.99 -10.29
C ALA A 37 15.71 -9.57 -11.61
N LYS A 38 16.37 -10.72 -11.58
CA LYS A 38 16.83 -11.42 -12.78
C LYS A 38 15.67 -11.91 -13.66
N ARG A 39 14.61 -12.42 -13.03
CA ARG A 39 13.47 -13.02 -13.73
C ARG A 39 12.53 -11.98 -14.33
N VAL A 40 12.39 -10.82 -13.70
CA VAL A 40 11.47 -9.76 -14.11
C VAL A 40 12.21 -8.41 -14.18
N PRO A 41 13.07 -8.17 -15.20
CA PRO A 41 13.91 -6.96 -15.28
C PRO A 41 13.11 -5.65 -15.32
N TYR A 42 11.91 -5.65 -15.90
CA TYR A 42 11.04 -4.46 -15.88
C TYR A 42 10.67 -4.08 -14.45
N PHE A 43 10.21 -5.04 -13.65
CA PHE A 43 9.85 -4.81 -12.25
C PHE A 43 11.04 -4.33 -11.43
N ASP A 44 12.20 -4.99 -11.60
CA ASP A 44 13.44 -4.59 -10.91
C ASP A 44 13.79 -3.13 -11.20
N ARG A 45 13.78 -2.71 -12.47
CA ARG A 45 14.06 -1.34 -12.84
C ARG A 45 13.06 -0.36 -12.20
N GLN A 46 11.75 -0.66 -12.27
CA GLN A 46 10.74 0.20 -11.66
C GLN A 46 10.95 0.33 -10.16
N VAL A 47 11.24 -0.77 -9.47
CA VAL A 47 11.48 -0.74 -8.03
C VAL A 47 12.70 0.11 -7.69
N ARG A 48 13.84 -0.11 -8.35
CA ARG A 48 15.09 0.59 -8.04
C ARG A 48 15.07 2.07 -8.39
N GLU A 49 14.60 2.38 -9.59
CA GLU A 49 14.76 3.73 -10.17
C GLU A 49 13.61 4.67 -9.81
N VAL A 50 12.43 4.12 -9.50
CA VAL A 50 11.22 4.93 -9.29
C VAL A 50 10.62 4.70 -7.91
N VAL A 51 10.22 3.47 -7.59
CA VAL A 51 9.37 3.21 -6.41
C VAL A 51 10.14 3.41 -5.11
N LEU A 52 11.29 2.77 -4.92
CA LEU A 52 12.06 2.90 -3.67
C LEU A 52 12.48 4.34 -3.37
N PRO A 53 13.01 5.13 -4.33
CA PRO A 53 13.29 6.55 -4.08
C PRO A 53 12.04 7.34 -3.65
N ASN A 54 10.89 7.08 -4.26
CA ASN A 54 9.65 7.77 -3.91
C ASN A 54 9.13 7.34 -2.54
N LEU A 55 9.16 6.04 -2.22
CA LEU A 55 8.73 5.54 -0.91
C LEU A 55 9.57 6.14 0.22
N ARG A 56 10.89 6.23 0.07
CA ARG A 56 11.75 6.90 1.09
C ARG A 56 11.33 8.33 1.34
N ARG A 57 11.15 9.10 0.27
CA ARG A 57 10.72 10.51 0.38
C ARG A 57 9.35 10.65 1.05
N LEU A 58 8.43 9.72 0.76
CA LEU A 58 7.10 9.70 1.37
C LEU A 58 7.20 9.37 2.87
N ILE A 59 7.94 8.32 3.24
CA ILE A 59 8.14 7.93 4.65
C ILE A 59 8.70 9.10 5.45
N ASP A 60 9.78 9.71 4.98
CA ASP A 60 10.40 10.87 5.63
C ASP A 60 9.42 12.04 5.78
N ALA A 61 8.61 12.32 4.76
CA ALA A 61 7.62 13.39 4.78
C ALA A 61 6.46 13.11 5.74
N PHE A 62 5.98 11.85 5.81
CA PHE A 62 4.92 11.45 6.74
C PHE A 62 5.39 11.51 8.19
N HIS A 63 6.58 10.99 8.49
CA HIS A 63 7.18 11.10 9.81
C HIS A 63 7.39 12.58 10.20
N GLY A 64 7.92 13.39 9.29
CA GLY A 64 8.10 14.83 9.51
C GLY A 64 6.79 15.58 9.77
N ALA A 65 5.69 15.15 9.15
CA ALA A 65 4.35 15.68 9.36
C ALA A 65 3.63 15.07 10.58
N ARG A 66 4.21 14.09 11.25
CA ARG A 66 3.58 13.27 12.32
C ARG A 66 2.28 12.61 11.85
N ALA A 67 2.29 12.12 10.62
CA ALA A 67 1.24 11.33 10.02
C ALA A 67 1.58 9.84 10.14
N GLU A 68 0.56 9.00 10.10
CA GLU A 68 0.70 7.55 10.30
C GLU A 68 1.38 6.86 9.13
N VAL A 69 2.28 5.92 9.43
CA VAL A 69 2.93 5.03 8.46
C VAL A 69 2.67 3.58 8.85
N MET A 70 2.11 2.81 7.93
CA MET A 70 1.82 1.39 8.13
C MET A 70 2.37 0.56 6.98
N TYR A 71 2.80 -0.64 7.32
CA TYR A 71 3.29 -1.64 6.37
C TYR A 71 2.43 -2.89 6.42
N THR A 72 2.25 -3.54 5.28
CA THR A 72 1.83 -4.93 5.25
C THR A 72 2.94 -5.82 4.76
N VAL A 73 2.99 -7.03 5.27
CA VAL A 73 3.88 -8.09 4.79
C VAL A 73 3.09 -9.38 4.63
N ILE A 74 3.34 -10.12 3.56
CA ILE A 74 2.83 -11.48 3.45
C ILE A 74 3.68 -12.35 4.38
N GLU A 75 3.04 -12.90 5.41
CA GLU A 75 3.69 -13.77 6.38
C GLU A 75 2.66 -14.70 7.00
N ASN A 76 2.99 -16.00 7.09
CA ASN A 76 2.12 -16.98 7.74
C ASN A 76 2.16 -16.83 9.26
N TYR A 77 1.02 -16.95 9.93
CA TYR A 77 0.95 -17.02 11.39
C TYR A 77 1.41 -18.37 11.91
N THR A 78 1.22 -19.43 11.13
CA THR A 78 1.50 -20.80 11.52
C THR A 78 2.67 -21.39 10.72
N ARG A 79 3.41 -22.33 11.32
CA ARG A 79 4.58 -22.94 10.69
C ARG A 79 4.25 -23.71 9.40
N ASP A 80 3.06 -24.32 9.35
CA ASP A 80 2.59 -25.11 8.22
C ASP A 80 1.76 -24.28 7.22
N GLY A 81 1.51 -23.00 7.51
CA GLY A 81 0.76 -22.09 6.65
C GLY A 81 -0.71 -22.48 6.46
N ARG A 82 -1.33 -23.17 7.44
CA ARG A 82 -2.76 -23.53 7.38
C ARG A 82 -3.69 -22.32 7.42
N ASP A 83 -3.19 -21.19 7.90
CA ASP A 83 -3.85 -19.89 8.01
C ASP A 83 -3.93 -19.11 6.68
N ARG A 84 -3.23 -19.58 5.63
CA ARG A 84 -3.27 -18.94 4.31
C ARG A 84 -4.67 -19.00 3.69
N SER A 85 -5.02 -17.99 2.92
CA SER A 85 -6.22 -18.01 2.08
C SER A 85 -6.20 -19.23 1.11
N LEU A 86 -7.37 -19.62 0.61
CA LEU A 86 -7.45 -20.69 -0.38
C LEU A 86 -6.62 -20.36 -1.63
N ASP A 87 -6.68 -19.12 -2.10
CA ASP A 87 -5.89 -18.66 -3.25
C ASP A 87 -4.38 -18.83 -3.01
N TYR A 88 -3.88 -18.43 -1.85
CA TYR A 88 -2.47 -18.60 -1.49
C TYR A 88 -2.06 -20.08 -1.38
N LYS A 89 -2.97 -20.96 -0.97
CA LYS A 89 -2.72 -22.40 -0.96
C LYS A 89 -2.66 -22.96 -2.38
N LEU A 90 -3.59 -22.58 -3.25
CA LEU A 90 -3.64 -23.01 -4.65
C LEU A 90 -2.44 -22.48 -5.46
N SER A 91 -2.03 -21.25 -5.20
CA SER A 91 -0.88 -20.61 -5.85
C SER A 91 0.47 -20.97 -5.21
N ASN A 92 0.47 -21.86 -4.21
CA ASN A 92 1.65 -22.26 -3.45
C ASN A 92 2.43 -21.07 -2.84
N PHE A 93 1.73 -20.00 -2.47
CA PHE A 93 2.29 -18.87 -1.75
C PHE A 93 2.53 -19.27 -0.30
N PHE A 94 3.81 -19.36 0.11
CA PHE A 94 4.19 -19.73 1.46
C PHE A 94 5.38 -18.88 1.92
N ILE A 95 5.14 -18.01 2.90
CA ILE A 95 6.19 -17.20 3.53
C ILE A 95 6.21 -17.53 5.01
N ALA A 96 7.29 -18.17 5.46
CA ALA A 96 7.42 -18.64 6.82
C ALA A 96 7.49 -17.47 7.81
N LYS A 97 6.85 -17.65 8.96
CA LYS A 97 6.90 -16.69 10.06
C LYS A 97 8.34 -16.37 10.47
N GLY A 98 8.69 -15.09 10.54
CA GLY A 98 10.01 -14.59 10.94
C GLY A 98 11.12 -14.85 9.92
N SER A 99 10.77 -15.29 8.70
CA SER A 99 11.76 -15.53 7.64
C SER A 99 12.33 -14.21 7.09
N TRP A 100 13.46 -14.29 6.39
CA TRP A 100 14.03 -13.16 5.68
C TRP A 100 13.06 -12.63 4.60
N GLU A 101 12.35 -13.52 3.95
CA GLU A 101 11.36 -13.21 2.92
C GLU A 101 10.20 -12.35 3.43
N ALA A 102 9.82 -12.51 4.71
CA ALA A 102 8.76 -11.72 5.34
C ALA A 102 9.19 -10.29 5.72
N LYS A 103 10.52 -10.03 5.79
CA LYS A 103 11.02 -8.71 6.21
C LYS A 103 10.79 -7.65 5.14
N VAL A 104 10.40 -6.46 5.57
CA VAL A 104 10.39 -5.26 4.74
C VAL A 104 11.80 -5.01 4.19
N LEU A 105 11.87 -4.46 2.98
CA LEU A 105 13.14 -4.11 2.32
C LEU A 105 13.96 -3.14 3.20
N ASP A 106 15.22 -3.45 3.45
CA ASP A 106 16.10 -2.64 4.31
C ASP A 106 16.15 -1.16 3.92
N ALA A 107 16.00 -0.90 2.62
CA ALA A 107 16.01 0.46 2.09
C ALA A 107 14.88 1.36 2.60
N ILE A 108 13.79 0.79 3.06
CA ILE A 108 12.57 1.44 3.56
C ILE A 108 12.08 0.73 4.84
N ALA A 109 13.02 0.23 5.64
CA ALA A 109 12.68 -0.46 6.88
C ALA A 109 11.79 0.41 7.78
N PRO A 110 10.79 -0.19 8.45
CA PRO A 110 9.91 0.54 9.36
C PRO A 110 10.70 1.14 10.53
N GLY A 111 10.27 2.31 11.00
CA GLY A 111 10.73 2.89 12.25
C GLY A 111 10.17 2.14 13.47
N ASP A 112 10.68 2.45 14.65
CA ASP A 112 10.31 1.73 15.90
C ASP A 112 8.83 1.87 16.27
N ASP A 113 8.16 2.92 15.80
CA ASP A 113 6.74 3.22 16.09
C ASP A 113 5.81 2.94 14.89
N ASP A 114 6.36 2.51 13.76
CA ASP A 114 5.57 2.16 12.56
C ASP A 114 4.85 0.82 12.74
N ILE A 115 3.61 0.74 12.30
CA ILE A 115 2.80 -0.48 12.40
C ILE A 115 3.11 -1.41 11.22
N VAL A 116 3.51 -2.65 11.53
CA VAL A 116 3.72 -3.71 10.53
C VAL A 116 2.69 -4.81 10.73
N LEU A 117 1.87 -5.08 9.71
CA LEU A 117 0.78 -6.04 9.74
C LEU A 117 1.08 -7.25 8.87
N PRO A 118 1.30 -8.45 9.44
CA PRO A 118 1.33 -9.67 8.66
C PRO A 118 -0.05 -10.01 8.11
N LYS A 119 -0.11 -10.44 6.85
CA LYS A 119 -1.34 -10.85 6.17
C LYS A 119 -1.18 -12.18 5.44
N THR A 120 -2.27 -12.91 5.33
CA THR A 120 -2.30 -14.27 4.76
C THR A 120 -3.21 -14.38 3.53
N SER A 121 -3.58 -13.25 2.95
CA SER A 121 -4.33 -13.12 1.69
C SER A 121 -3.92 -11.86 0.92
N SER A 122 -4.32 -11.73 -0.34
CA SER A 122 -4.11 -10.53 -1.15
C SER A 122 -4.75 -9.28 -0.52
N GLY A 123 -6.01 -9.38 -0.11
CA GLY A 123 -6.75 -8.27 0.47
C GLY A 123 -6.34 -8.00 1.91
N VAL A 124 -5.82 -6.82 2.17
CA VAL A 124 -5.38 -6.39 3.51
C VAL A 124 -6.53 -6.42 4.51
N PHE A 125 -7.70 -5.93 4.13
CA PHE A 125 -8.88 -5.88 5.01
C PHE A 125 -9.48 -7.25 5.31
N ASN A 126 -9.15 -8.28 4.51
CA ASN A 126 -9.68 -9.64 4.71
C ASN A 126 -8.89 -10.46 5.73
N SER A 127 -7.60 -10.16 5.92
CA SER A 127 -6.71 -11.01 6.72
C SER A 127 -5.93 -10.27 7.81
N THR A 128 -6.29 -9.02 8.08
CA THR A 128 -5.70 -8.22 9.15
C THR A 128 -6.78 -7.46 9.92
N ASN A 129 -6.39 -6.88 11.04
CA ASN A 129 -7.23 -5.96 11.81
C ASN A 129 -7.04 -4.49 11.42
N ILE A 130 -6.56 -4.21 10.21
CA ILE A 130 -6.20 -2.85 9.77
C ILE A 130 -7.37 -1.86 9.91
N GLU A 131 -8.59 -2.24 9.54
CA GLU A 131 -9.75 -1.36 9.69
C GLU A 131 -9.97 -0.94 11.14
N TYR A 132 -9.86 -1.88 12.07
CA TYR A 132 -9.97 -1.61 13.50
C TYR A 132 -8.90 -0.58 13.94
N LEU A 133 -7.66 -0.76 13.53
CA LEU A 133 -6.56 0.15 13.87
C LEU A 133 -6.79 1.54 13.30
N LEU A 134 -7.07 1.62 11.99
CA LEU A 134 -7.30 2.90 11.30
C LEU A 134 -8.44 3.70 11.93
N ARG A 135 -9.57 3.04 12.25
CA ARG A 135 -10.71 3.68 12.91
C ARG A 135 -10.36 4.22 14.31
N ASN A 136 -9.61 3.44 15.10
CA ASN A 136 -9.22 3.86 16.45
C ASN A 136 -8.19 5.00 16.46
N ILE A 137 -7.30 5.04 15.47
CA ILE A 137 -6.34 6.14 15.29
C ILE A 137 -7.02 7.40 14.71
N GLY A 138 -8.20 7.25 14.11
CA GLY A 138 -8.95 8.35 13.48
C GLY A 138 -8.58 8.61 12.03
N ILE A 139 -7.97 7.60 11.37
CA ILE A 139 -7.60 7.67 9.96
C ILE A 139 -8.83 7.44 9.08
N ASP A 140 -9.01 8.25 8.07
CA ASP A 140 -10.01 8.08 7.01
C ASP A 140 -9.44 8.16 5.59
N THR A 141 -8.22 8.62 5.43
CA THR A 141 -7.53 8.75 4.15
C THR A 141 -6.33 7.81 4.09
N LEU A 142 -6.29 6.96 3.06
CA LEU A 142 -5.22 5.99 2.86
C LEU A 142 -4.44 6.30 1.59
N VAL A 143 -3.16 6.62 1.75
CA VAL A 143 -2.22 6.71 0.62
C VAL A 143 -1.67 5.31 0.37
N VAL A 144 -2.19 4.65 -0.66
CA VAL A 144 -1.87 3.25 -0.98
C VAL A 144 -0.70 3.19 -1.96
N THR A 145 0.36 2.47 -1.57
CA THR A 145 1.62 2.30 -2.32
C THR A 145 2.10 0.87 -2.24
N GLY A 146 3.14 0.50 -2.99
CA GLY A 146 3.81 -0.80 -2.88
C GLY A 146 3.48 -1.79 -3.98
N PHE A 147 3.37 -3.08 -3.66
CA PHE A 147 3.40 -4.20 -4.61
C PHE A 147 2.24 -5.18 -4.41
N LEU A 148 1.75 -5.86 -5.44
CA LEU A 148 1.81 -5.53 -6.85
C LEU A 148 0.60 -4.67 -7.20
N THR A 149 0.76 -3.72 -8.12
CA THR A 149 -0.30 -2.76 -8.49
C THR A 149 -1.61 -3.44 -8.85
N ASP A 150 -1.55 -4.54 -9.58
CA ASP A 150 -2.69 -5.30 -10.10
C ASP A 150 -3.15 -6.46 -9.20
N GLN A 151 -2.64 -6.53 -7.97
CA GLN A 151 -3.00 -7.54 -6.98
C GLN A 151 -3.32 -6.91 -5.61
N CYS A 152 -2.39 -6.96 -4.66
CA CYS A 152 -2.64 -6.51 -3.30
C CYS A 152 -2.96 -5.02 -3.21
N VAL A 153 -2.37 -4.18 -4.08
CA VAL A 153 -2.68 -2.74 -4.17
C VAL A 153 -4.12 -2.54 -4.70
N ASP A 154 -4.49 -3.18 -5.80
CA ASP A 154 -5.85 -3.12 -6.37
C ASP A 154 -6.91 -3.56 -5.35
N HIS A 155 -6.74 -4.72 -4.71
CA HIS A 155 -7.65 -5.19 -3.65
C HIS A 155 -7.78 -4.15 -2.54
N THR A 156 -6.67 -3.59 -2.07
CA THR A 156 -6.67 -2.60 -0.98
C THR A 156 -7.41 -1.32 -1.36
N VAL A 157 -7.21 -0.81 -2.58
CA VAL A 157 -7.89 0.40 -3.07
C VAL A 157 -9.41 0.20 -3.10
N ARG A 158 -9.89 -0.91 -3.65
CA ARG A 158 -11.34 -1.20 -3.75
C ARG A 158 -11.96 -1.43 -2.38
N ASP A 159 -11.34 -2.28 -1.56
CA ASP A 159 -11.83 -2.58 -0.22
C ASP A 159 -11.87 -1.33 0.66
N ALA A 160 -10.85 -0.46 0.58
CA ALA A 160 -10.82 0.80 1.31
C ALA A 160 -11.99 1.72 0.92
N ALA A 161 -12.25 1.88 -0.39
CA ALA A 161 -13.36 2.70 -0.88
C ALA A 161 -14.71 2.18 -0.40
N ASP A 162 -14.95 0.87 -0.50
CA ASP A 162 -16.22 0.25 -0.09
C ASP A 162 -16.45 0.29 1.43
N ARG A 163 -15.35 0.37 2.22
CA ARG A 163 -15.39 0.51 3.68
C ARG A 163 -15.47 1.96 4.16
N GLY A 164 -15.59 2.93 3.23
CA GLY A 164 -15.75 4.35 3.58
C GLY A 164 -14.46 5.05 3.99
N PHE A 165 -13.31 4.58 3.48
CA PHE A 165 -12.07 5.33 3.46
C PHE A 165 -11.94 6.13 2.16
N TYR A 166 -11.05 7.11 2.16
CA TYR A 166 -10.65 7.89 0.99
C TYR A 166 -9.30 7.39 0.47
N PRO A 167 -9.26 6.41 -0.44
CA PRO A 167 -7.99 5.94 -0.96
C PRO A 167 -7.40 6.93 -1.96
N VAL A 168 -6.09 7.13 -1.85
CA VAL A 168 -5.23 7.85 -2.78
C VAL A 168 -4.19 6.88 -3.30
N CYS A 169 -4.16 6.63 -4.60
CA CYS A 169 -3.13 5.78 -5.19
C CYS A 169 -2.03 6.65 -5.83
N LEU A 170 -0.77 6.29 -5.57
CA LEU A 170 0.40 6.92 -6.18
C LEU A 170 1.02 5.96 -7.20
N PRO A 171 0.74 6.12 -8.52
CA PRO A 171 1.27 5.23 -9.54
C PRO A 171 2.79 5.10 -9.54
N ASP A 172 3.49 6.20 -9.28
CA ASP A 172 4.95 6.26 -9.20
C ASP A 172 5.55 5.76 -7.86
N ALA A 173 4.70 5.29 -6.96
CA ALA A 173 5.07 4.58 -5.74
C ALA A 173 4.50 3.14 -5.69
N CYS A 174 3.99 2.65 -6.82
CA CYS A 174 3.52 1.28 -7.03
C CYS A 174 4.23 0.64 -8.22
N ALA A 175 4.38 -0.69 -8.20
CA ALA A 175 4.90 -1.43 -9.35
C ALA A 175 4.28 -2.82 -9.45
N THR A 176 4.33 -3.38 -10.65
CA THR A 176 4.03 -4.78 -10.96
C THR A 176 4.94 -5.30 -12.07
N HIS A 177 4.75 -6.54 -12.50
CA HIS A 177 5.68 -7.28 -13.35
C HIS A 177 5.81 -6.75 -14.79
N SER A 178 4.89 -5.91 -15.28
CA SER A 178 4.98 -5.27 -16.59
C SER A 178 4.23 -3.95 -16.64
N GLU A 179 4.61 -3.07 -17.56
CA GLU A 179 3.96 -1.78 -17.79
C GLU A 179 2.47 -1.95 -18.12
N THR A 180 2.15 -2.87 -19.03
CA THR A 180 0.75 -3.14 -19.42
C THR A 180 -0.11 -3.56 -18.23
N ARG A 181 0.40 -4.41 -17.34
CA ARG A 181 -0.32 -4.82 -16.11
C ARG A 181 -0.52 -3.62 -15.19
N HIS A 182 0.51 -2.81 -15.01
CA HIS A 182 0.46 -1.61 -14.19
C HIS A 182 -0.61 -0.63 -14.67
N GLU A 183 -0.54 -0.23 -15.93
CA GLU A 183 -1.50 0.70 -16.53
C GLU A 183 -2.93 0.15 -16.54
N SER A 184 -3.11 -1.14 -16.84
CA SER A 184 -4.43 -1.77 -16.85
C SER A 184 -5.06 -1.76 -15.46
N ALA A 185 -4.30 -2.04 -14.42
CA ALA A 185 -4.78 -1.99 -13.04
C ALA A 185 -5.17 -0.57 -12.64
N LEU A 186 -4.30 0.42 -12.90
CA LEU A 186 -4.59 1.83 -12.62
C LEU A 186 -5.89 2.29 -13.29
N LYS A 187 -6.10 1.93 -14.55
CA LYS A 187 -7.36 2.22 -15.28
C LYS A 187 -8.56 1.51 -14.67
N ALA A 188 -8.39 0.26 -14.24
CA ALA A 188 -9.48 -0.57 -13.72
C ALA A 188 -10.01 -0.09 -12.36
N PHE A 189 -9.18 0.46 -11.49
CA PHE A 189 -9.62 0.98 -10.20
C PHE A 189 -9.65 2.51 -10.08
N ALA A 190 -9.40 3.25 -11.15
CA ALA A 190 -9.41 4.73 -11.14
C ALA A 190 -10.68 5.36 -10.55
N GLY A 191 -11.84 4.70 -10.73
CA GLY A 191 -13.12 5.15 -10.17
C GLY A 191 -13.24 5.03 -8.65
N TYR A 192 -12.35 4.29 -7.98
CA TYR A 192 -12.40 4.04 -6.54
C TYR A 192 -11.50 4.96 -5.72
N CYS A 193 -10.47 5.56 -6.32
CA CYS A 193 -9.49 6.36 -5.61
C CYS A 193 -9.21 7.70 -6.30
N ARG A 194 -8.60 8.61 -5.56
CA ARG A 194 -7.86 9.74 -6.14
C ARG A 194 -6.50 9.25 -6.62
N THR A 195 -6.07 9.70 -7.80
CA THR A 195 -4.71 9.42 -8.30
C THR A 195 -3.86 10.69 -8.21
N MET A 196 -2.68 10.56 -7.61
CA MET A 196 -1.70 11.65 -7.49
C MET A 196 -0.30 11.10 -7.76
N THR A 197 0.63 11.96 -8.17
CA THR A 197 2.06 11.62 -8.15
C THR A 197 2.64 11.83 -6.76
N THR A 198 3.75 11.16 -6.46
CA THR A 198 4.52 11.40 -5.24
C THR A 198 4.87 12.89 -5.07
N ALA A 199 5.28 13.56 -6.15
CA ALA A 199 5.61 14.98 -6.10
C ALA A 199 4.42 15.87 -5.71
N GLN A 200 3.22 15.57 -6.23
CA GLN A 200 1.99 16.29 -5.87
C GLN A 200 1.63 16.09 -4.40
N LEU A 201 1.72 14.87 -3.89
CA LEU A 201 1.45 14.60 -2.49
C LEU A 201 2.47 15.30 -1.57
N LEU A 202 3.76 15.23 -1.87
CA LEU A 202 4.79 15.92 -1.10
C LEU A 202 4.56 17.44 -1.05
N ALA A 203 4.13 18.05 -2.15
CA ALA A 203 3.76 19.46 -2.17
C ALA A 203 2.53 19.75 -1.27
N ALA A 204 1.53 18.86 -1.26
CA ALA A 204 0.38 18.99 -0.38
C ALA A 204 0.76 18.86 1.11
N ILE A 205 1.67 17.95 1.47
CA ILE A 205 2.19 17.80 2.83
C ILE A 205 2.87 19.09 3.29
N VAL A 206 3.77 19.64 2.46
CA VAL A 206 4.47 20.91 2.77
C VAL A 206 3.48 22.06 2.97
N ALA A 207 2.42 22.12 2.16
CA ALA A 207 1.39 23.17 2.30
C ALA A 207 0.58 23.04 3.59
N ALA A 208 0.33 21.82 4.07
CA ALA A 208 -0.46 21.55 5.26
C ALA A 208 0.34 21.68 6.58
N THR A 209 1.68 21.68 6.52
CA THR A 209 2.57 21.74 7.70
C THR A 209 3.21 23.10 7.92
N ARG A 210 2.90 24.09 7.08
CA ARG A 210 3.26 25.50 7.24
C ARG A 210 2.25 26.24 8.10
#